data_f99484125e6f0c030eb79334b437beea
#
_entry.id   f99484125e6f0c030eb79334b437beea
#
_cell.length_a   1.000
_cell.length_b   1.000
_cell.length_c   1.000
_cell.angle_alpha   90.00
_cell.angle_beta   90.00
_cell.angle_gamma   90.00
#
_symmetry.space_group_name_H-M   'P 1'
#
loop_
_entity.id
_entity.type
_entity.pdbx_description
1 polymer ?
#
loop_
_entity_poly.entity_id
_entity_poly.type
_entity_poly.pdbx_seq_one_letter_code
_entity_poly.pdbx_strand_id
1 'polypeptide(L)'
;MCWEGQNSAWGKLLSDRSVQLAGHAQNLRMQGQYLDRETGLHYNLFRYYDPDCGRFTQQDPIGLRGGLNLYAYAQNPLKYIDLLGLCKVENARARQVQMLQDNVGYNISPKSWDQYPAIGRDGTFVTDKEGALKYFKGIENGEANISKSLASTIEKHMGLSTGSLSDGFNIRKIDGVSNMQPRSPLSGNDYFLGPGQHLPGGAPEMVINSMSTSTPITIRVNVN
;
A
#
# COMPACT_ATOMS: atom_id res chain seq x y z
N MET A 1 -6.12 17.86 28.99
CA MET A 1 -7.08 16.75 29.12
C MET A 1 -6.55 15.57 28.36
N CYS A 2 -6.46 14.41 28.98
CA CYS A 2 -6.03 13.20 28.30
C CYS A 2 -7.11 12.15 28.50
N TRP A 3 -7.63 11.59 27.42
CA TRP A 3 -8.34 10.33 27.43
C TRP A 3 -7.30 9.21 27.28
N GLU A 4 -7.38 8.20 28.12
CA GLU A 4 -6.53 7.02 28.05
C GLU A 4 -7.44 5.79 28.05
N GLY A 5 -7.28 4.93 27.05
CA GLY A 5 -8.02 3.70 26.91
C GLY A 5 -7.09 2.50 26.75
N GLN A 6 -7.41 1.41 27.43
CA GLN A 6 -6.76 0.12 27.23
C GLN A 6 -7.63 -0.74 26.32
N ASN A 7 -7.06 -1.18 25.20
CA ASN A 7 -7.76 -2.00 24.24
C ASN A 7 -7.17 -3.43 24.22
N SER A 8 -8.02 -4.41 23.87
CA SER A 8 -7.56 -5.72 23.45
C SER A 8 -6.79 -5.60 22.10
N ALA A 9 -6.10 -6.67 21.69
CA ALA A 9 -5.45 -6.73 20.39
C ALA A 9 -6.45 -6.53 19.22
N TRP A 10 -7.72 -6.81 19.42
CA TRP A 10 -8.81 -6.65 18.44
C TRP A 10 -9.63 -5.36 18.65
N GLY A 11 -9.11 -4.42 19.41
CA GLY A 11 -9.71 -3.09 19.55
C GLY A 11 -10.91 -2.99 20.49
N LYS A 12 -11.26 -4.05 21.24
CA LYS A 12 -12.25 -3.95 22.30
C LYS A 12 -11.71 -3.08 23.41
N LEU A 13 -12.45 -2.05 23.80
CA LEU A 13 -12.11 -1.20 24.94
C LEU A 13 -12.30 -2.01 26.24
N LEU A 14 -11.22 -2.27 26.96
CA LEU A 14 -11.21 -3.04 28.21
C LEU A 14 -11.40 -2.13 29.42
N SER A 15 -10.79 -0.96 29.39
CA SER A 15 -10.95 0.08 30.42
C SER A 15 -10.67 1.45 29.82
N ASP A 16 -11.34 2.47 30.32
CA ASP A 16 -11.02 3.85 30.00
C ASP A 16 -10.87 4.70 31.27
N ARG A 17 -9.97 5.66 31.21
CA ARG A 17 -9.88 6.75 32.15
C ARG A 17 -10.28 8.03 31.42
N SER A 18 -11.55 8.42 31.56
CA SER A 18 -11.98 9.71 31.07
C SER A 18 -11.98 10.69 32.24
N VAL A 19 -11.16 11.72 32.18
CA VAL A 19 -11.43 12.95 32.93
C VAL A 19 -12.54 13.63 32.16
N GLN A 20 -13.77 13.42 32.58
CA GLN A 20 -14.95 14.06 32.01
C GLN A 20 -14.86 15.57 32.25
N LEU A 21 -14.38 16.30 31.26
CA LEU A 21 -14.67 17.70 31.09
C LEU A 21 -15.82 17.82 30.08
N ALA A 22 -16.97 18.25 30.59
CA ALA A 22 -18.11 18.67 29.81
C ALA A 22 -18.77 17.63 28.89
N GLY A 23 -19.10 16.44 29.41
CA GLY A 23 -20.12 15.58 28.76
C GLY A 23 -19.80 14.96 27.41
N HIS A 24 -18.58 15.06 26.91
CA HIS A 24 -18.19 14.48 25.65
C HIS A 24 -17.50 13.13 25.84
N ALA A 25 -18.16 12.07 25.40
CA ALA A 25 -17.60 10.75 25.42
C ALA A 25 -16.71 10.48 24.18
N GLN A 26 -15.56 9.82 24.37
CA GLN A 26 -14.69 9.43 23.27
C GLN A 26 -15.27 8.22 22.51
N ASN A 27 -15.54 8.42 21.22
CA ASN A 27 -16.08 7.38 20.34
C ASN A 27 -15.07 6.86 19.29
N LEU A 28 -13.90 7.49 19.15
CA LEU A 28 -12.86 6.96 18.28
C LEU A 28 -12.34 5.64 18.85
N ARG A 29 -12.14 4.67 17.95
CA ARG A 29 -11.65 3.32 18.28
C ARG A 29 -10.36 3.05 17.53
N MET A 30 -10.17 1.88 16.91
CA MET A 30 -9.03 1.66 16.05
C MET A 30 -9.08 2.61 14.84
N GLN A 31 -7.99 2.69 14.09
CA GLN A 31 -7.88 3.61 12.95
C GLN A 31 -9.02 3.37 11.94
N GLY A 32 -9.75 4.43 11.63
CA GLY A 32 -10.92 4.40 10.77
C GLY A 32 -12.22 3.98 11.45
N GLN A 33 -12.21 3.69 12.76
CA GLN A 33 -13.37 3.21 13.49
C GLN A 33 -14.00 4.27 14.42
N TYR A 34 -15.31 4.29 14.47
CA TYR A 34 -16.11 5.12 15.35
C TYR A 34 -17.15 4.25 16.09
N LEU A 35 -17.22 4.36 17.42
CA LEU A 35 -18.19 3.60 18.22
C LEU A 35 -19.62 4.08 17.93
N ASP A 36 -20.43 3.18 17.47
CA ASP A 36 -21.87 3.29 17.52
C ASP A 36 -22.36 2.85 18.90
N ARG A 37 -22.86 3.81 19.68
CA ARG A 37 -23.28 3.55 21.06
C ARG A 37 -24.59 2.81 21.19
N GLU A 38 -25.41 2.82 20.14
CA GLU A 38 -26.70 2.14 20.14
C GLU A 38 -26.51 0.62 19.97
N THR A 39 -25.58 0.24 19.09
CA THR A 39 -25.33 -1.18 18.77
C THR A 39 -24.13 -1.76 19.51
N GLY A 40 -23.21 -0.91 20.03
CA GLY A 40 -21.93 -1.33 20.58
C GLY A 40 -20.89 -1.73 19.52
N LEU A 41 -21.25 -1.65 18.23
CA LEU A 41 -20.36 -1.95 17.11
C LEU A 41 -19.48 -0.76 16.78
N HIS A 42 -18.39 -1.03 16.03
CA HIS A 42 -17.55 0.03 15.50
C HIS A 42 -17.87 0.27 14.03
N TYR A 43 -18.41 1.44 13.71
CA TYR A 43 -18.62 1.88 12.33
C TYR A 43 -17.27 2.09 11.63
N ASN A 44 -17.04 1.43 10.50
CA ASN A 44 -15.81 1.46 9.72
C ASN A 44 -16.12 1.68 8.24
N LEU A 45 -16.72 2.83 7.94
CA LEU A 45 -17.16 3.35 6.65
C LEU A 45 -18.10 2.39 5.88
N PHE A 46 -17.59 1.30 5.30
CA PHE A 46 -18.39 0.37 4.48
C PHE A 46 -18.92 -0.83 5.27
N ARG A 47 -18.42 -1.07 6.49
CA ARG A 47 -18.83 -2.19 7.33
C ARG A 47 -18.93 -1.81 8.81
N TYR A 48 -19.65 -2.61 9.57
CA TYR A 48 -19.62 -2.57 11.02
C TYR A 48 -18.72 -3.68 11.55
N TYR A 49 -17.85 -3.32 12.48
CA TYR A 49 -16.91 -4.22 13.13
C TYR A 49 -17.40 -4.55 14.54
N ASP A 50 -17.39 -5.83 14.87
CA ASP A 50 -17.70 -6.35 16.19
C ASP A 50 -16.39 -6.57 16.97
N PRO A 51 -16.11 -5.74 17.99
CA PRO A 51 -14.88 -5.86 18.77
C PRO A 51 -14.85 -7.07 19.69
N ASP A 52 -16.02 -7.68 20.01
CA ASP A 52 -16.11 -8.88 20.82
C ASP A 52 -15.71 -10.13 20.03
N CYS A 53 -16.09 -10.17 18.77
CA CYS A 53 -15.76 -11.27 17.85
C CYS A 53 -14.48 -11.04 17.05
N GLY A 54 -13.97 -9.81 17.01
CA GLY A 54 -12.78 -9.45 16.25
C GLY A 54 -12.94 -9.51 14.73
N ARG A 55 -14.18 -9.28 14.23
CA ARG A 55 -14.50 -9.39 12.81
C ARG A 55 -15.59 -8.42 12.38
N PHE A 56 -15.77 -8.23 11.07
CA PHE A 56 -16.91 -7.51 10.52
C PHE A 56 -18.21 -8.30 10.66
N THR A 57 -19.32 -7.59 10.78
CA THR A 57 -20.67 -8.18 10.87
C THR A 57 -21.28 -8.46 9.49
N GLN A 58 -20.74 -7.80 8.44
CA GLN A 58 -21.16 -7.99 7.05
C GLN A 58 -20.01 -8.58 6.23
N GLN A 59 -20.38 -9.24 5.13
CA GLN A 59 -19.42 -9.72 4.13
C GLN A 59 -18.68 -8.54 3.47
N ASP A 60 -17.47 -8.79 3.02
CA ASP A 60 -16.70 -7.80 2.30
C ASP A 60 -17.39 -7.44 0.98
N PRO A 61 -17.74 -6.15 0.75
CA PRO A 61 -18.37 -5.71 -0.51
C PRO A 61 -17.52 -5.98 -1.75
N ILE A 62 -16.19 -6.09 -1.61
CA ILE A 62 -15.29 -6.46 -2.71
C ILE A 62 -15.11 -7.97 -2.86
N GLY A 63 -15.79 -8.76 -2.05
CA GLY A 63 -15.81 -10.22 -2.09
C GLY A 63 -14.42 -10.83 -1.86
N LEU A 64 -14.12 -11.90 -2.60
CA LEU A 64 -12.84 -12.62 -2.47
C LEU A 64 -11.59 -11.80 -2.77
N ARG A 65 -11.72 -10.58 -3.33
CA ARG A 65 -10.59 -9.65 -3.50
C ARG A 65 -10.04 -9.19 -2.15
N GLY A 66 -10.89 -9.09 -1.10
CA GLY A 66 -10.47 -8.80 0.27
C GLY A 66 -9.85 -9.99 1.01
N GLY A 67 -9.93 -11.19 0.45
CA GLY A 67 -9.43 -12.44 1.02
C GLY A 67 -10.49 -13.54 1.12
N LEU A 68 -10.07 -14.75 1.50
CA LEU A 68 -10.97 -15.90 1.59
C LEU A 68 -12.01 -15.78 2.71
N ASN A 69 -11.65 -15.15 3.83
CA ASN A 69 -12.58 -14.90 4.92
C ASN A 69 -13.21 -13.51 4.74
N LEU A 70 -14.43 -13.49 4.23
CA LEU A 70 -15.19 -12.27 3.91
C LEU A 70 -15.53 -11.41 5.13
N TYR A 71 -15.38 -11.93 6.34
CA TYR A 71 -15.68 -11.23 7.59
C TYR A 71 -14.42 -10.80 8.34
N ALA A 72 -13.23 -11.17 7.87
CA ALA A 72 -11.98 -10.82 8.54
C ALA A 72 -11.72 -9.32 8.52
N TYR A 73 -11.30 -8.77 9.67
CA TYR A 73 -10.77 -7.42 9.76
C TYR A 73 -9.34 -7.36 9.19
N ALA A 74 -8.45 -8.18 9.75
CA ALA A 74 -7.06 -8.29 9.32
C ALA A 74 -6.50 -9.64 9.76
N GLN A 75 -5.38 -10.07 9.17
CA GLN A 75 -4.68 -11.28 9.61
C GLN A 75 -4.03 -11.11 10.99
N ASN A 76 -3.53 -9.91 11.25
CA ASN A 76 -2.94 -9.52 12.52
C ASN A 76 -3.25 -8.03 12.76
N PRO A 77 -4.17 -7.70 13.67
CA PRO A 77 -4.61 -6.33 13.90
C PRO A 77 -3.54 -5.44 14.54
N LEU A 78 -2.46 -6.03 15.07
CA LEU A 78 -1.30 -5.27 15.56
C LEU A 78 -0.37 -4.79 14.43
N LYS A 79 -0.49 -5.40 13.24
CA LYS A 79 0.33 -5.07 12.07
C LYS A 79 -0.46 -4.43 10.94
N TYR A 80 -1.75 -4.74 10.82
CA TYR A 80 -2.58 -4.36 9.69
C TYR A 80 -3.83 -3.64 10.16
N ILE A 81 -4.24 -2.65 9.38
CA ILE A 81 -5.42 -1.84 9.65
C ILE A 81 -6.32 -1.90 8.41
N ASP A 82 -7.62 -2.02 8.62
CA ASP A 82 -8.62 -1.84 7.57
C ASP A 82 -9.33 -0.49 7.77
N LEU A 83 -8.80 0.57 7.14
CA LEU A 83 -9.31 1.93 7.30
C LEU A 83 -10.71 2.13 6.71
N LEU A 84 -11.07 1.36 5.70
CA LEU A 84 -12.30 1.54 4.95
C LEU A 84 -13.33 0.44 5.21
N GLY A 85 -12.94 -0.64 5.89
CA GLY A 85 -13.79 -1.80 5.99
C GLY A 85 -13.97 -2.54 4.64
N LEU A 86 -12.95 -2.51 3.76
CA LEU A 86 -13.02 -3.11 2.43
C LEU A 86 -11.88 -4.06 2.11
N CYS A 87 -10.81 -4.06 2.89
CA CYS A 87 -9.60 -4.73 2.45
C CYS A 87 -8.66 -5.07 3.60
N LYS A 88 -7.94 -6.18 3.43
CA LYS A 88 -6.55 -6.23 3.86
C LYS A 88 -5.78 -5.15 3.08
N VAL A 89 -5.85 -3.92 3.47
CA VAL A 89 -4.75 -3.03 3.16
C VAL A 89 -3.61 -3.57 4.02
N GLU A 90 -2.82 -4.48 3.46
CA GLU A 90 -1.42 -4.54 3.81
C GLU A 90 -0.99 -3.09 3.77
N ASN A 91 -0.79 -2.53 4.95
CA ASN A 91 -0.76 -1.09 5.11
C ASN A 91 0.33 -0.56 4.19
N ALA A 92 -0.04 -0.03 3.03
CA ALA A 92 0.93 0.51 2.07
C ALA A 92 1.90 1.44 2.80
N ARG A 93 1.40 2.12 3.84
CA ARG A 93 2.21 2.96 4.73
C ARG A 93 3.15 2.13 5.63
N ALA A 94 2.73 0.99 6.18
CA ALA A 94 3.63 0.13 6.97
C ALA A 94 4.71 -0.48 6.08
N ARG A 95 4.36 -0.88 4.86
CA ARG A 95 5.32 -1.37 3.86
C ARG A 95 6.25 -0.24 3.38
N GLN A 96 5.77 0.99 3.24
CA GLN A 96 6.61 2.17 2.99
C GLN A 96 7.59 2.41 4.13
N VAL A 97 7.13 2.36 5.39
CA VAL A 97 7.99 2.48 6.57
C VAL A 97 9.04 1.36 6.61
N GLN A 98 8.63 0.12 6.33
CA GLN A 98 9.55 -1.02 6.27
C GLN A 98 10.60 -0.84 5.16
N MET A 99 10.19 -0.37 3.97
CA MET A 99 11.11 -0.06 2.87
C MET A 99 12.16 0.99 3.26
N LEU A 100 11.76 2.00 4.05
CA LEU A 100 12.70 3.00 4.58
C LEU A 100 13.63 2.43 5.65
N GLN A 101 13.15 1.53 6.50
CA GLN A 101 13.97 0.83 7.51
C GLN A 101 14.97 -0.11 6.86
N ASP A 102 14.53 -0.87 5.86
CA ASP A 102 15.40 -1.75 5.07
C ASP A 102 16.35 -0.95 4.18
N ASN A 103 16.06 0.33 3.98
CA ASN A 103 16.82 1.28 3.15
C ASN A 103 16.99 0.79 1.69
N VAL A 104 16.01 0.04 1.19
CA VAL A 104 15.98 -0.58 -0.14
C VAL A 104 14.63 -0.37 -0.80
N GLY A 105 14.64 0.08 -2.06
CA GLY A 105 13.46 0.18 -2.91
C GLY A 105 13.70 -0.49 -4.26
N TYR A 106 12.63 -0.68 -5.01
CA TYR A 106 12.66 -1.25 -6.35
C TYR A 106 11.92 -0.34 -7.31
N ASN A 107 12.55 -0.02 -8.42
CA ASN A 107 11.92 0.71 -9.51
C ASN A 107 11.53 -0.26 -10.63
N ILE A 108 10.36 -0.04 -11.22
CA ILE A 108 9.93 -0.68 -12.46
C ILE A 108 9.76 0.43 -13.50
N SER A 109 10.52 0.34 -14.61
CA SER A 109 10.47 1.35 -15.67
C SER A 109 10.44 0.70 -17.05
N PRO A 110 9.59 1.22 -17.99
CA PRO A 110 9.56 0.76 -19.36
C PRO A 110 10.95 0.81 -20.02
N LYS A 111 11.28 -0.13 -20.90
CA LYS A 111 12.52 -0.10 -21.69
C LYS A 111 12.65 1.17 -22.52
N SER A 112 11.53 1.69 -23.01
CA SER A 112 11.50 2.93 -23.78
C SER A 112 12.06 4.14 -23.02
N TRP A 113 12.14 4.07 -21.68
CA TRP A 113 12.72 5.14 -20.87
C TRP A 113 14.24 5.13 -20.82
N ASP A 114 14.89 4.05 -21.24
CA ASP A 114 16.37 3.96 -21.25
C ASP A 114 17.03 4.98 -22.22
N GLN A 115 16.27 5.56 -23.14
CA GLN A 115 16.73 6.66 -24.01
C GLN A 115 16.86 8.02 -23.29
N TYR A 116 16.29 8.17 -22.08
CA TYR A 116 16.37 9.40 -21.31
C TYR A 116 17.48 9.33 -20.26
N PRO A 117 18.05 10.47 -19.82
CA PRO A 117 19.13 10.46 -18.84
C PRO A 117 18.67 10.10 -17.42
N ALA A 118 17.38 10.23 -17.12
CA ALA A 118 16.82 9.98 -15.81
C ALA A 118 15.54 9.15 -15.85
N ILE A 119 15.30 8.39 -14.80
CA ILE A 119 14.09 7.61 -14.57
C ILE A 119 13.06 8.49 -13.86
N GLY A 120 12.04 8.95 -14.62
CA GLY A 120 11.03 9.88 -14.15
C GLY A 120 11.47 11.36 -14.22
N ARG A 121 10.50 12.27 -14.43
CA ARG A 121 10.78 13.72 -14.58
C ARG A 121 11.07 14.40 -13.25
N ASP A 122 10.18 14.19 -12.28
CA ASP A 122 10.20 14.90 -10.98
C ASP A 122 10.52 13.96 -9.81
N GLY A 123 11.08 12.80 -10.11
CA GLY A 123 11.47 11.77 -9.17
C GLY A 123 11.26 10.37 -9.73
N THR A 124 11.89 9.41 -9.07
CA THR A 124 11.80 8.00 -9.41
C THR A 124 10.80 7.31 -8.49
N PHE A 125 9.82 6.64 -9.05
CA PHE A 125 8.89 5.80 -8.28
C PHE A 125 9.58 4.52 -7.83
N VAL A 126 9.41 4.19 -6.58
CA VAL A 126 9.94 2.96 -5.97
C VAL A 126 8.84 2.27 -5.17
N THR A 127 8.91 0.95 -5.17
CA THR A 127 8.07 0.06 -4.36
C THR A 127 8.96 -0.87 -3.54
N ASP A 128 8.36 -1.64 -2.64
CA ASP A 128 9.10 -2.64 -1.87
C ASP A 128 9.40 -3.91 -2.68
N LYS A 129 10.18 -4.81 -2.10
CA LYS A 129 10.58 -6.07 -2.74
C LYS A 129 9.38 -6.91 -3.17
N GLU A 130 8.37 -7.01 -2.32
CA GLU A 130 7.17 -7.79 -2.62
C GLU A 130 6.38 -7.17 -3.78
N GLY A 131 6.19 -5.86 -3.81
CA GLY A 131 5.54 -5.16 -4.91
C GLY A 131 6.23 -5.41 -6.23
N ALA A 132 7.56 -5.24 -6.28
CA ALA A 132 8.34 -5.37 -7.51
C ALA A 132 8.51 -6.81 -7.97
N LEU A 133 8.75 -7.76 -7.05
CA LEU A 133 9.17 -9.12 -7.38
C LEU A 133 8.09 -10.17 -7.18
N LYS A 134 6.86 -9.79 -6.86
CA LYS A 134 5.72 -10.70 -6.67
C LYS A 134 5.57 -11.75 -7.75
N TYR A 135 5.80 -11.35 -8.99
CA TYR A 135 5.63 -12.19 -10.19
C TYR A 135 6.92 -12.83 -10.67
N PHE A 136 8.05 -12.57 -10.00
CA PHE A 136 9.40 -13.02 -10.40
C PHE A 136 10.04 -13.92 -9.36
N LYS A 137 9.24 -14.80 -8.73
CA LYS A 137 9.72 -15.71 -7.69
C LYS A 137 10.88 -16.56 -8.17
N GLY A 138 12.00 -16.53 -7.44
CA GLY A 138 13.22 -17.27 -7.79
C GLY A 138 14.16 -16.57 -8.75
N ILE A 139 13.79 -15.37 -9.25
CA ILE A 139 14.67 -14.55 -10.10
C ILE A 139 15.16 -13.37 -9.26
N GLU A 140 16.42 -13.39 -8.85
CA GLU A 140 17.00 -12.29 -8.09
C GLU A 140 17.74 -11.29 -8.97
N ASN A 141 18.25 -11.74 -10.11
CA ASN A 141 18.91 -10.92 -11.15
C ASN A 141 18.88 -11.62 -12.51
N GLY A 142 19.17 -10.88 -13.58
CA GLY A 142 19.28 -11.41 -14.92
C GLY A 142 18.12 -11.05 -15.85
N GLU A 143 17.60 -12.02 -16.59
CA GLU A 143 16.54 -11.81 -17.58
C GLU A 143 15.30 -12.66 -17.28
N ALA A 144 14.13 -12.11 -17.55
CA ALA A 144 12.85 -12.80 -17.46
C ALA A 144 12.06 -12.61 -18.76
N ASN A 145 11.32 -13.64 -19.17
CA ASN A 145 10.38 -13.56 -20.28
C ASN A 145 8.97 -13.79 -19.76
N ILE A 146 8.05 -12.88 -20.08
CA ILE A 146 6.66 -12.95 -19.63
C ILE A 146 5.69 -12.72 -20.78
N SER A 147 4.45 -13.16 -20.61
CA SER A 147 3.37 -12.89 -21.56
C SER A 147 2.84 -11.46 -21.41
N LYS A 148 2.21 -10.94 -22.47
CA LYS A 148 1.50 -9.65 -22.46
C LYS A 148 0.40 -9.59 -21.41
N SER A 149 -0.28 -10.71 -21.14
CA SER A 149 -1.31 -10.78 -20.10
C SER A 149 -0.75 -10.59 -18.69
N LEU A 150 0.45 -11.15 -18.43
CA LEU A 150 1.13 -10.95 -17.16
C LEU A 150 1.67 -9.51 -17.04
N ALA A 151 2.21 -8.94 -18.11
CA ALA A 151 2.63 -7.53 -18.13
C ALA A 151 1.45 -6.59 -17.78
N SER A 152 0.26 -6.81 -18.39
CA SER A 152 -0.94 -6.05 -18.05
C SER A 152 -1.41 -6.25 -16.60
N THR A 153 -1.18 -7.43 -16.02
CA THR A 153 -1.47 -7.68 -14.59
C THR A 153 -0.51 -6.90 -13.68
N ILE A 154 0.78 -6.83 -14.06
CA ILE A 154 1.79 -6.04 -13.35
C ILE A 154 1.46 -4.54 -13.44
N GLU A 155 1.08 -4.04 -14.63
CA GLU A 155 0.63 -2.64 -14.81
C GLU A 155 -0.48 -2.28 -13.82
N LYS A 156 -1.52 -3.10 -13.73
CA LYS A 156 -2.64 -2.88 -12.80
C LYS A 156 -2.18 -2.91 -11.34
N HIS A 157 -1.28 -3.85 -11.00
CA HIS A 157 -0.76 -3.98 -9.64
C HIS A 157 0.09 -2.77 -9.22
N MET A 158 0.85 -2.23 -10.17
CA MET A 158 1.72 -1.07 -9.97
C MET A 158 1.01 0.28 -10.19
N GLY A 159 -0.25 0.28 -10.59
CA GLY A 159 -0.97 1.51 -10.91
C GLY A 159 -0.43 2.22 -12.16
N LEU A 160 0.09 1.46 -13.12
CA LEU A 160 0.61 1.97 -14.39
C LEU A 160 -0.48 2.02 -15.46
N SER A 161 -0.32 2.90 -16.44
CA SER A 161 -1.20 2.96 -17.60
C SER A 161 -1.12 1.67 -18.41
N THR A 162 -2.26 1.25 -18.95
CA THR A 162 -2.35 0.04 -19.81
C THR A 162 -1.41 0.15 -21.02
N GLY A 163 -0.61 -0.87 -21.25
CA GLY A 163 0.34 -0.95 -22.34
C GLY A 163 1.69 -0.29 -22.09
N SER A 164 1.91 0.34 -20.94
CA SER A 164 3.20 0.97 -20.61
C SER A 164 4.36 0.00 -20.50
N LEU A 165 4.10 -1.28 -20.21
CA LEU A 165 5.10 -2.33 -20.10
C LEU A 165 5.11 -3.30 -21.30
N SER A 166 4.33 -3.04 -22.37
CA SER A 166 4.11 -3.96 -23.50
C SER A 166 5.39 -4.31 -24.27
N ASP A 167 6.37 -3.40 -24.32
CA ASP A 167 7.63 -3.56 -25.05
C ASP A 167 8.77 -4.06 -24.15
N GLY A 168 8.44 -4.46 -22.93
CA GLY A 168 9.37 -4.88 -21.90
C GLY A 168 9.74 -3.75 -20.95
N PHE A 169 10.36 -4.11 -19.85
CA PHE A 169 10.70 -3.20 -18.77
C PHE A 169 11.91 -3.66 -17.98
N ASN A 170 12.44 -2.77 -17.20
CA ASN A 170 13.57 -3.02 -16.30
C ASN A 170 13.14 -2.92 -14.85
N ILE A 171 13.63 -3.81 -14.01
CA ILE A 171 13.54 -3.72 -12.56
C ILE A 171 14.93 -3.38 -12.03
N ARG A 172 15.00 -2.33 -11.21
CA ARG A 172 16.23 -1.88 -10.58
C ARG A 172 16.07 -1.91 -9.06
N LYS A 173 16.97 -2.59 -8.39
CA LYS A 173 17.12 -2.48 -6.94
C LYS A 173 17.87 -1.19 -6.62
N ILE A 174 17.38 -0.43 -5.68
CA ILE A 174 17.93 0.85 -5.28
C ILE A 174 18.22 0.79 -3.78
N ASP A 175 19.48 0.84 -3.42
CA ASP A 175 19.93 0.94 -2.03
C ASP A 175 20.02 2.42 -1.61
N GLY A 176 19.79 2.72 -0.34
CA GLY A 176 19.92 4.08 0.18
C GLY A 176 18.68 4.96 0.02
N VAL A 177 17.50 4.39 -0.22
CA VAL A 177 16.24 5.15 -0.49
C VAL A 177 15.88 6.13 0.61
N SER A 178 16.25 5.85 1.88
CA SER A 178 15.98 6.73 3.03
C SER A 178 16.69 8.09 2.91
N ASN A 179 17.83 8.13 2.21
CA ASN A 179 18.64 9.33 2.01
C ASN A 179 18.28 10.10 0.73
N MET A 180 17.33 9.59 -0.06
CA MET A 180 16.94 10.14 -1.37
C MET A 180 15.68 10.99 -1.31
N GLN A 181 15.44 11.68 -0.19
CA GLN A 181 14.27 12.53 0.03
C GLN A 181 12.94 11.82 -0.30
N PRO A 182 12.68 10.66 0.34
CA PRO A 182 11.48 9.90 0.06
C PRO A 182 10.22 10.69 0.43
N ARG A 183 9.24 10.71 -0.47
CA ARG A 183 7.96 11.39 -0.30
C ARG A 183 6.80 10.54 -0.79
N SER A 184 5.62 10.79 -0.25
CA SER A 184 4.41 10.14 -0.75
C SER A 184 4.07 10.63 -2.16
N PRO A 185 3.68 9.76 -3.09
CA PRO A 185 3.23 10.18 -4.42
C PRO A 185 1.98 11.05 -4.38
N LEU A 186 1.20 11.00 -3.28
CA LEU A 186 0.00 11.82 -3.08
C LEU A 186 0.30 13.24 -2.55
N SER A 187 1.51 13.50 -2.07
CA SER A 187 1.89 14.81 -1.54
C SER A 187 2.46 15.71 -2.64
N GLY A 188 1.59 16.38 -3.37
CA GLY A 188 1.97 17.47 -4.28
C GLY A 188 2.43 17.05 -5.68
N ASN A 189 2.17 15.81 -6.10
CA ASN A 189 2.55 15.33 -7.42
C ASN A 189 1.33 15.12 -8.32
N ASP A 190 0.46 16.13 -8.40
CA ASP A 190 -0.69 16.15 -9.30
C ASP A 190 -0.30 16.10 -10.80
N TYR A 191 1.00 16.24 -11.08
CA TYR A 191 1.54 16.30 -12.44
C TYR A 191 1.79 14.93 -13.07
N PHE A 192 1.82 13.84 -12.28
CA PHE A 192 2.27 12.56 -12.83
C PHE A 192 1.23 11.86 -13.70
N LEU A 193 -0.05 12.06 -13.45
CA LEU A 193 -1.15 11.56 -14.28
C LEU A 193 -2.19 12.64 -14.61
N GLY A 194 -1.98 13.87 -14.19
CA GLY A 194 -2.98 14.93 -14.21
C GLY A 194 -4.01 14.82 -13.07
N PRO A 195 -4.74 15.88 -12.77
CA PRO A 195 -5.74 15.89 -11.70
C PRO A 195 -6.75 14.75 -11.87
N GLY A 196 -6.85 13.86 -10.88
CA GLY A 196 -7.84 12.78 -10.84
C GLY A 196 -7.47 11.50 -11.60
N GLN A 197 -6.25 11.34 -12.11
CA GLN A 197 -5.81 10.14 -12.86
C GLN A 197 -4.87 9.23 -12.08
N HIS A 198 -4.92 9.25 -10.77
CA HIS A 198 -4.20 8.28 -9.97
C HIS A 198 -4.84 6.89 -10.15
N LEU A 199 -4.12 5.97 -10.79
CA LEU A 199 -4.56 4.58 -10.92
C LEU A 199 -4.24 3.84 -9.62
N PRO A 200 -5.24 3.31 -8.91
CA PRO A 200 -5.01 2.57 -7.68
C PRO A 200 -4.28 1.27 -7.99
N GLY A 201 -3.00 1.21 -7.65
CA GLY A 201 -2.22 -0.04 -7.61
C GLY A 201 -2.35 -0.73 -6.25
N GLY A 202 -1.97 -2.00 -6.18
CA GLY A 202 -1.93 -2.77 -4.93
C GLY A 202 -0.58 -2.75 -4.23
N ALA A 203 0.46 -2.23 -4.89
CA ALA A 203 1.81 -2.12 -4.34
C ALA A 203 2.00 -0.78 -3.60
N PRO A 204 2.77 -0.75 -2.50
CA PRO A 204 3.14 0.51 -1.86
C PRO A 204 4.10 1.27 -2.77
N GLU A 205 3.88 2.57 -2.89
CA GLU A 205 4.71 3.42 -3.73
C GLU A 205 5.27 4.60 -2.95
N MET A 206 6.50 4.96 -3.27
CA MET A 206 7.15 6.19 -2.83
C MET A 206 7.84 6.84 -4.01
N VAL A 207 8.05 8.15 -3.93
CA VAL A 207 8.85 8.91 -4.89
C VAL A 207 10.14 9.32 -4.18
N ILE A 208 11.26 9.04 -4.80
CA ILE A 208 12.60 9.49 -4.38
C ILE A 208 13.17 10.48 -5.39
N ASN A 209 14.31 11.07 -5.11
CA ASN A 209 15.03 11.90 -6.10
C ASN A 209 15.23 11.12 -7.41
N SER A 210 15.23 11.83 -8.53
CA SER A 210 15.41 11.23 -9.86
C SER A 210 16.70 10.43 -9.94
N MET A 211 16.60 9.19 -10.38
CA MET A 211 17.73 8.29 -10.60
C MET A 211 18.17 8.31 -12.06
N SER A 212 19.47 8.16 -12.28
CA SER A 212 19.99 8.00 -13.62
C SER A 212 19.55 6.66 -14.24
N THR A 213 19.27 6.65 -15.53
CA THR A 213 19.03 5.41 -16.29
C THR A 213 20.26 4.50 -16.35
N SER A 214 21.45 5.03 -16.05
CA SER A 214 22.68 4.23 -15.89
C SER A 214 22.72 3.41 -14.59
N THR A 215 21.74 3.60 -13.67
CA THR A 215 21.60 2.75 -12.47
C THR A 215 21.48 1.28 -12.90
N PRO A 216 22.25 0.36 -12.29
CA PRO A 216 22.30 -1.03 -12.71
C PRO A 216 20.90 -1.67 -12.74
N ILE A 217 20.62 -2.38 -13.83
CA ILE A 217 19.39 -3.17 -13.99
C ILE A 217 19.58 -4.48 -13.22
N THR A 218 18.65 -4.76 -12.31
CA THR A 218 18.62 -6.02 -11.56
C THR A 218 17.98 -7.13 -12.40
N ILE A 219 16.80 -6.86 -12.96
CA ILE A 219 16.12 -7.82 -13.84
C ILE A 219 15.68 -7.08 -15.11
N ARG A 220 16.03 -7.65 -16.26
CA ARG A 220 15.55 -7.20 -17.57
C ARG A 220 14.38 -8.09 -18.00
N VAL A 221 13.21 -7.50 -18.21
CA VAL A 221 12.00 -8.23 -18.54
C VAL A 221 11.63 -8.02 -19.99
N ASN A 222 11.54 -9.13 -20.73
CA ASN A 222 11.06 -9.17 -22.10
C ASN A 222 9.58 -9.60 -22.10
N VAL A 223 8.77 -8.96 -22.95
CA VAL A 223 7.34 -9.26 -23.09
C VAL A 223 7.08 -9.81 -24.47
N ASN A 224 6.51 -11.01 -24.54
CA ASN A 224 6.27 -11.76 -25.79
C ASN A 224 4.77 -11.88 -26.08
#